data_0ba4c92e46054367d6721abff076ad84
#
_entry.id   0ba4c92e46054367d6721abff076ad84
#
_cell.length_a   1.000
_cell.length_b   1.000
_cell.length_c   1.000
_cell.angle_alpha   90.00
_cell.angle_beta   90.00
_cell.angle_gamma   90.00
#
_symmetry.space_group_name_H-M   'P 1'
#
loop_
_entity.id
_entity.type
_entity.pdbx_description
1 polymer ?
#
loop_
_entity_poly.entity_id
_entity_poly.type
_entity_poly.pdbx_seq_one_letter_code
_entity_poly.pdbx_strand_id
1 'polypeptide(L)'
;MHDLVIFDCDGVLVDSEPLSNQVMVANLARHGLSLTADECHRIFTGKTMPEVQDIARDLGADLPANWIAEFDAETDAHLRQGVPLVPGVLELLNLLDERGVPFCVASNGGPDKMRVTLGQNGLWDRFKDVMFSAYTLGVGKPDPTMFLTAVKHFGASRPVVIEDSASGVTAAIRANMRCLAYAPHGGGEKLADLGAEVFTDMAQVPGLLRI
;
A
#
# COMPACT_ATOMS: atom_id res chain seq x y z
N MET A 1 23.14 -10.43 -0.16
CA MET A 1 22.57 -9.23 -0.81
C MET A 1 21.24 -9.65 -1.40
N HIS A 2 20.19 -8.84 -1.27
CA HIS A 2 18.89 -9.11 -1.91
C HIS A 2 19.00 -8.90 -3.43
N ASP A 3 18.25 -9.70 -4.19
CA ASP A 3 18.28 -9.71 -5.65
C ASP A 3 16.96 -9.23 -6.28
N LEU A 4 15.99 -8.80 -5.45
CA LEU A 4 14.75 -8.14 -5.87
C LEU A 4 14.13 -7.41 -4.66
N VAL A 5 13.68 -6.15 -4.88
CA VAL A 5 12.84 -5.41 -3.93
C VAL A 5 11.44 -5.30 -4.51
N ILE A 6 10.44 -5.79 -3.77
CA ILE A 6 9.03 -5.73 -4.17
C ILE A 6 8.34 -4.70 -3.28
N PHE A 7 7.90 -3.60 -3.88
CA PHE A 7 7.19 -2.54 -3.16
C PHE A 7 5.68 -2.75 -3.23
N ASP A 8 4.97 -2.50 -2.14
CA ASP A 8 3.58 -2.09 -2.25
C ASP A 8 3.50 -0.69 -2.88
N CYS A 9 2.30 -0.28 -3.32
CA CYS A 9 2.08 1.02 -3.94
C CYS A 9 1.59 2.05 -2.94
N ASP A 10 0.38 1.82 -2.41
CA ASP A 10 -0.31 2.75 -1.50
C ASP A 10 0.31 2.66 -0.10
N GLY A 11 0.64 3.80 0.51
CA GLY A 11 1.31 3.84 1.83
C GLY A 11 2.80 3.51 1.81
N VAL A 12 3.35 3.02 0.69
CA VAL A 12 4.78 2.68 0.54
C VAL A 12 5.47 3.53 -0.53
N LEU A 13 4.99 3.52 -1.77
CA LEU A 13 5.50 4.38 -2.85
C LEU A 13 4.81 5.75 -2.85
N VAL A 14 3.49 5.77 -2.71
CA VAL A 14 2.67 6.98 -2.69
C VAL A 14 1.99 7.12 -1.32
N ASP A 15 2.00 8.34 -0.78
CA ASP A 15 1.38 8.68 0.50
C ASP A 15 -0.12 8.99 0.30
N SER A 16 -0.88 7.94 0.00
CA SER A 16 -2.31 8.03 -0.29
C SER A 16 -3.20 8.02 0.95
N GLU A 17 -2.68 7.61 2.11
CA GLU A 17 -3.45 7.42 3.35
C GLU A 17 -4.07 8.74 3.87
N PRO A 18 -3.33 9.88 3.97
CA PRO A 18 -3.92 11.13 4.44
C PRO A 18 -5.07 11.61 3.56
N LEU A 19 -4.95 11.46 2.24
CA LEU A 19 -5.98 11.82 1.28
C LEU A 19 -7.21 10.92 1.41
N SER A 20 -7.00 9.61 1.48
CA SER A 20 -8.08 8.62 1.67
C SER A 20 -8.83 8.88 2.97
N ASN A 21 -8.12 9.23 4.05
CA ASN A 21 -8.74 9.57 5.34
C ASN A 21 -9.57 10.86 5.24
N GLN A 22 -9.10 11.89 4.53
CA GLN A 22 -9.86 13.12 4.31
C GLN A 22 -11.14 12.85 3.49
N VAL A 23 -11.04 12.03 2.44
CA VAL A 23 -12.21 11.61 1.65
C VAL A 23 -13.19 10.85 2.53
N MET A 24 -12.72 9.92 3.37
CA MET A 24 -13.55 9.15 4.29
C MET A 24 -14.33 10.06 5.25
N VAL A 25 -13.65 11.02 5.89
CA VAL A 25 -14.28 11.98 6.79
C VAL A 25 -15.39 12.76 6.08
N ALA A 26 -15.09 13.31 4.89
CA ALA A 26 -16.05 14.09 4.12
C ALA A 26 -17.23 13.23 3.62
N ASN A 27 -16.93 11.99 3.19
CA ASN A 27 -17.94 11.05 2.73
C ASN A 27 -18.89 10.66 3.86
N LEU A 28 -18.36 10.21 5.00
CA LEU A 28 -19.19 9.81 6.15
C LEU A 28 -20.02 10.95 6.72
N ALA A 29 -19.51 12.19 6.71
CA ALA A 29 -20.27 13.37 7.13
C ALA A 29 -21.52 13.59 6.25
N ARG A 30 -21.43 13.36 4.93
CA ARG A 30 -22.60 13.40 4.03
C ARG A 30 -23.65 12.33 4.33
N HIS A 31 -23.20 11.22 4.92
CA HIS A 31 -24.05 10.12 5.36
C HIS A 31 -24.44 10.18 6.85
N GLY A 32 -24.32 11.36 7.48
CA GLY A 32 -24.79 11.62 8.85
C GLY A 32 -23.81 11.26 9.96
N LEU A 33 -22.62 10.74 9.66
CA LEU A 33 -21.59 10.43 10.65
C LEU A 33 -20.43 11.44 10.58
N SER A 34 -20.38 12.38 11.52
CA SER A 34 -19.31 13.37 11.60
C SER A 34 -18.20 12.87 12.52
N LEU A 35 -17.01 12.72 11.98
CA LEU A 35 -15.79 12.31 12.68
C LEU A 35 -14.67 13.34 12.39
N THR A 36 -13.77 13.52 13.32
CA THR A 36 -12.47 14.16 13.04
C THR A 36 -11.56 13.22 12.25
N ALA A 37 -10.52 13.77 11.62
CA ALA A 37 -9.54 12.96 10.90
C ALA A 37 -8.84 11.94 11.82
N ASP A 38 -8.53 12.34 13.05
CA ASP A 38 -7.90 11.46 14.05
C ASP A 38 -8.84 10.34 14.52
N GLU A 39 -10.12 10.64 14.71
CA GLU A 39 -11.12 9.63 15.06
C GLU A 39 -11.31 8.63 13.92
N CYS A 40 -11.45 9.13 12.69
CA CYS A 40 -11.58 8.31 11.50
C CYS A 40 -10.38 7.37 11.34
N HIS A 41 -9.15 7.90 11.40
CA HIS A 41 -7.93 7.12 11.37
C HIS A 41 -7.92 6.05 12.48
N ARG A 42 -8.15 6.43 13.73
CA ARG A 42 -8.14 5.51 14.88
C ARG A 42 -9.17 4.38 14.78
N ILE A 43 -10.36 4.68 14.24
CA ILE A 43 -11.47 3.71 14.15
C ILE A 43 -11.26 2.74 12.98
N PHE A 44 -10.80 3.23 11.82
CA PHE A 44 -10.84 2.49 10.56
C PHE A 44 -9.48 1.94 10.09
N THR A 45 -8.35 2.44 10.63
CA THR A 45 -7.04 1.93 10.23
C THR A 45 -6.91 0.43 10.45
N GLY A 46 -6.46 -0.27 9.41
CA GLY A 46 -6.26 -1.71 9.40
C GLY A 46 -7.54 -2.53 9.26
N LYS A 47 -8.68 -1.90 8.93
CA LYS A 47 -9.94 -2.56 8.63
C LYS A 47 -10.12 -2.75 7.13
N THR A 48 -10.83 -3.80 6.76
CA THR A 48 -11.31 -3.96 5.37
C THR A 48 -12.50 -3.03 5.10
N MET A 49 -12.75 -2.68 3.84
CA MET A 49 -13.87 -1.79 3.49
C MET A 49 -15.26 -2.31 3.93
N PRO A 50 -15.56 -3.62 3.86
CA PRO A 50 -16.77 -4.16 4.48
C PRO A 50 -16.85 -3.93 5.98
N GLU A 51 -15.76 -4.14 6.73
CA GLU A 51 -15.72 -3.85 8.18
C GLU A 51 -15.91 -2.36 8.46
N VAL A 52 -15.30 -1.47 7.66
CA VAL A 52 -15.50 -0.01 7.76
C VAL A 52 -16.96 0.33 7.56
N GLN A 53 -17.62 -0.24 6.55
CA GLN A 53 -19.02 -0.01 6.26
C GLN A 53 -19.92 -0.43 7.44
N ASP A 54 -19.67 -1.62 8.00
CA ASP A 54 -20.45 -2.14 9.14
C ASP A 54 -20.25 -1.27 10.39
N ILE A 55 -19.00 -0.93 10.73
CA ILE A 55 -18.70 -0.06 11.88
C ILE A 55 -19.32 1.33 11.69
N ALA A 56 -19.25 1.92 10.49
CA ALA A 56 -19.82 3.22 10.23
C ALA A 56 -21.36 3.22 10.39
N ARG A 57 -22.04 2.15 9.95
CA ARG A 57 -23.47 1.96 10.18
C ARG A 57 -23.81 1.83 11.67
N ASP A 58 -23.04 1.04 12.41
CA ASP A 58 -23.20 0.89 13.86
C ASP A 58 -23.01 2.23 14.60
N LEU A 59 -22.17 3.12 14.08
CA LEU A 59 -21.98 4.47 14.57
C LEU A 59 -23.05 5.47 14.09
N GLY A 60 -24.00 5.04 13.25
CA GLY A 60 -25.16 5.82 12.85
C GLY A 60 -25.10 6.41 11.43
N ALA A 61 -24.13 6.00 10.61
CA ALA A 61 -24.09 6.43 9.21
C ALA A 61 -25.20 5.75 8.37
N ASP A 62 -25.93 6.53 7.56
CA ASP A 62 -26.92 6.03 6.59
C ASP A 62 -26.23 5.73 5.24
N LEU A 63 -25.59 4.57 5.16
CA LEU A 63 -24.80 4.16 4.01
C LEU A 63 -25.62 3.32 3.01
N PRO A 64 -25.67 3.69 1.70
CA PRO A 64 -26.33 2.91 0.68
C PRO A 64 -25.64 1.55 0.46
N ALA A 65 -26.33 0.62 -0.22
CA ALA A 65 -25.80 -0.72 -0.44
C ALA A 65 -24.52 -0.74 -1.29
N ASN A 66 -24.38 0.22 -2.20
CA ASN A 66 -23.21 0.38 -3.08
C ASN A 66 -22.16 1.36 -2.56
N TRP A 67 -22.22 1.74 -1.28
CA TRP A 67 -21.35 2.76 -0.68
C TRP A 67 -19.86 2.52 -0.92
N ILE A 68 -19.40 1.28 -0.82
CA ILE A 68 -17.98 0.96 -1.03
C ILE A 68 -17.54 1.36 -2.45
N ALA A 69 -18.34 1.02 -3.46
CA ALA A 69 -18.01 1.36 -4.84
C ALA A 69 -18.06 2.89 -5.09
N GLU A 70 -18.98 3.61 -4.46
CA GLU A 70 -19.03 5.07 -4.50
C GLU A 70 -17.83 5.71 -3.83
N PHE A 71 -17.45 5.20 -2.65
CA PHE A 71 -16.28 5.67 -1.91
C PHE A 71 -14.98 5.42 -2.69
N ASP A 72 -14.82 4.24 -3.29
CA ASP A 72 -13.65 3.91 -4.12
C ASP A 72 -13.55 4.85 -5.32
N ALA A 73 -14.67 5.11 -6.01
CA ALA A 73 -14.70 6.04 -7.14
C ALA A 73 -14.37 7.48 -6.72
N GLU A 74 -14.85 7.92 -5.57
CA GLU A 74 -14.55 9.24 -5.01
C GLU A 74 -13.07 9.36 -4.63
N THR A 75 -12.53 8.35 -3.97
CA THR A 75 -11.11 8.30 -3.61
C THR A 75 -10.22 8.33 -4.85
N ASP A 76 -10.54 7.55 -5.87
CA ASP A 76 -9.83 7.56 -7.16
C ASP A 76 -9.88 8.95 -7.82
N ALA A 77 -11.02 9.63 -7.78
CA ALA A 77 -11.16 10.98 -8.33
C ALA A 77 -10.26 12.00 -7.60
N HIS A 78 -10.11 11.87 -6.28
CA HIS A 78 -9.22 12.72 -5.49
C HIS A 78 -7.74 12.39 -5.73
N LEU A 79 -7.39 11.10 -5.80
CA LEU A 79 -6.01 10.67 -6.13
C LEU A 79 -5.54 11.21 -7.48
N ARG A 80 -6.46 11.37 -8.45
CA ARG A 80 -6.17 11.98 -9.77
C ARG A 80 -5.80 13.45 -9.69
N GLN A 81 -6.12 14.15 -8.62
CA GLN A 81 -5.78 15.56 -8.42
C GLN A 81 -4.35 15.75 -7.91
N GLY A 82 -3.72 14.70 -7.40
CA GLY A 82 -2.35 14.65 -6.93
C GLY A 82 -2.21 13.87 -5.63
N VAL A 83 -1.22 13.01 -5.60
CA VAL A 83 -0.82 12.27 -4.39
C VAL A 83 0.70 12.37 -4.27
N PRO A 84 1.26 12.76 -3.12
CA PRO A 84 2.71 12.84 -2.95
C PRO A 84 3.34 11.44 -2.88
N LEU A 85 4.65 11.37 -3.15
CA LEU A 85 5.43 10.19 -2.79
C LEU A 85 5.60 10.12 -1.27
N VAL A 86 5.74 8.90 -0.77
CA VAL A 86 6.25 8.70 0.59
C VAL A 86 7.66 9.29 0.69
N PRO A 87 7.96 10.08 1.74
CA PRO A 87 9.28 10.69 1.90
C PRO A 87 10.41 9.66 1.85
N GLY A 88 11.48 9.96 1.10
CA GLY A 88 12.65 9.10 0.95
C GLY A 88 12.52 7.99 -0.10
N VAL A 89 11.34 7.77 -0.70
CA VAL A 89 11.13 6.74 -1.72
C VAL A 89 11.96 7.01 -2.98
N LEU A 90 11.97 8.26 -3.46
CA LEU A 90 12.69 8.60 -4.69
C LEU A 90 14.20 8.36 -4.55
N GLU A 91 14.77 8.74 -3.41
CA GLU A 91 16.17 8.51 -3.06
C GLU A 91 16.48 7.02 -2.98
N LEU A 92 15.60 6.24 -2.36
CA LEU A 92 15.75 4.78 -2.28
C LEU A 92 15.72 4.14 -3.67
N LEU A 93 14.76 4.51 -4.53
CA LEU A 93 14.67 3.98 -5.88
C LEU A 93 15.91 4.33 -6.71
N ASN A 94 16.44 5.56 -6.59
CA ASN A 94 17.65 5.98 -7.28
C ASN A 94 18.86 5.14 -6.81
N LEU A 95 18.99 4.91 -5.52
CA LEU A 95 20.05 4.07 -4.95
C LEU A 95 19.95 2.62 -5.45
N LEU A 96 18.75 2.06 -5.54
CA LEU A 96 18.55 0.70 -6.09
C LEU A 96 19.00 0.61 -7.55
N ASP A 97 18.68 1.62 -8.38
CA ASP A 97 19.16 1.70 -9.78
C ASP A 97 20.69 1.80 -9.85
N GLU A 98 21.30 2.68 -9.03
CA GLU A 98 22.77 2.84 -8.97
C GLU A 98 23.47 1.54 -8.56
N ARG A 99 22.85 0.74 -7.70
CA ARG A 99 23.38 -0.55 -7.25
C ARG A 99 23.01 -1.72 -8.14
N GLY A 100 22.20 -1.48 -9.18
CA GLY A 100 21.71 -2.53 -10.08
C GLY A 100 20.83 -3.56 -9.37
N VAL A 101 20.09 -3.16 -8.32
CA VAL A 101 19.16 -4.01 -7.61
C VAL A 101 17.78 -3.86 -8.25
N PRO A 102 17.24 -4.91 -8.90
CA PRO A 102 15.93 -4.84 -9.53
C PRO A 102 14.83 -4.58 -8.50
N PHE A 103 13.78 -3.87 -8.92
CA PHE A 103 12.60 -3.66 -8.11
C PHE A 103 11.32 -3.69 -8.95
N CYS A 104 10.20 -3.91 -8.30
CA CYS A 104 8.89 -3.92 -8.92
C CYS A 104 7.82 -3.44 -7.93
N VAL A 105 6.60 -3.24 -8.43
CA VAL A 105 5.44 -2.92 -7.59
C VAL A 105 4.43 -4.06 -7.62
N ALA A 106 3.87 -4.38 -6.45
CA ALA A 106 2.84 -5.39 -6.27
C ALA A 106 1.74 -4.84 -5.37
N SER A 107 0.55 -4.56 -5.90
CA SER A 107 -0.52 -3.85 -5.21
C SER A 107 -1.89 -4.51 -5.39
N ASN A 108 -2.74 -4.41 -4.36
CA ASN A 108 -4.17 -4.73 -4.49
C ASN A 108 -4.92 -3.71 -5.37
N GLY A 109 -4.31 -2.54 -5.63
CA GLY A 109 -4.85 -1.52 -6.53
C GLY A 109 -4.84 -1.93 -8.00
N GLY A 110 -5.75 -1.33 -8.79
CA GLY A 110 -5.80 -1.56 -10.23
C GLY A 110 -4.67 -0.87 -11.00
N PRO A 111 -4.31 -1.40 -12.21
CA PRO A 111 -3.26 -0.81 -13.04
C PRO A 111 -3.51 0.65 -13.40
N ASP A 112 -4.75 1.06 -13.63
CA ASP A 112 -5.11 2.44 -13.96
C ASP A 112 -4.86 3.40 -12.79
N LYS A 113 -5.15 2.95 -11.54
CA LYS A 113 -4.84 3.72 -10.33
C LYS A 113 -3.33 3.91 -10.22
N MET A 114 -2.54 2.83 -10.29
CA MET A 114 -1.09 2.89 -10.23
C MET A 114 -0.49 3.75 -11.35
N ARG A 115 -1.04 3.69 -12.58
CA ARG A 115 -0.61 4.55 -13.68
C ARG A 115 -0.79 6.03 -13.36
N VAL A 116 -1.88 6.40 -12.72
CA VAL A 116 -2.14 7.79 -12.32
C VAL A 116 -1.21 8.19 -11.17
N THR A 117 -1.17 7.46 -10.08
CA THR A 117 -0.44 7.84 -8.87
C THR A 117 1.07 7.83 -9.05
N LEU A 118 1.61 6.82 -9.75
CA LEU A 118 3.04 6.77 -10.09
C LEU A 118 3.39 7.74 -11.21
N GLY A 119 2.48 7.92 -12.20
CA GLY A 119 2.68 8.84 -13.32
C GLY A 119 2.78 10.29 -12.91
N GLN A 120 1.95 10.77 -12.00
CA GLN A 120 1.98 12.12 -11.45
C GLN A 120 3.32 12.45 -10.78
N ASN A 121 4.01 11.44 -10.30
CA ASN A 121 5.28 11.54 -9.59
C ASN A 121 6.49 11.18 -10.47
N GLY A 122 6.30 11.02 -11.79
CA GLY A 122 7.39 10.68 -12.71
C GLY A 122 7.94 9.26 -12.58
N LEU A 123 7.24 8.37 -11.86
CA LEU A 123 7.69 6.99 -11.62
C LEU A 123 7.13 5.97 -12.61
N TRP A 124 6.23 6.38 -13.51
CA TRP A 124 5.57 5.46 -14.44
C TRP A 124 6.54 4.62 -15.27
N ASP A 125 7.55 5.27 -15.87
CA ASP A 125 8.51 4.57 -16.73
C ASP A 125 9.39 3.57 -15.97
N ARG A 126 9.52 3.70 -14.66
CA ARG A 126 10.27 2.77 -13.81
C ARG A 126 9.48 1.51 -13.45
N PHE A 127 8.13 1.59 -13.48
CA PHE A 127 7.26 0.52 -13.00
C PHE A 127 6.33 -0.09 -14.06
N LYS A 128 6.07 0.58 -15.19
CA LYS A 128 5.06 0.18 -16.19
C LYS A 128 5.16 -1.28 -16.67
N ASP A 129 6.38 -1.80 -16.78
CA ASP A 129 6.65 -3.15 -17.28
C ASP A 129 6.83 -4.19 -16.15
N VAL A 130 6.81 -3.74 -14.89
CA VAL A 130 7.06 -4.55 -13.68
C VAL A 130 6.00 -4.30 -12.60
N MET A 131 4.74 -4.17 -13.02
CA MET A 131 3.58 -4.03 -12.15
C MET A 131 2.83 -5.35 -12.01
N PHE A 132 2.57 -5.74 -10.77
CA PHE A 132 1.76 -6.90 -10.41
C PHE A 132 0.53 -6.40 -9.65
N SER A 133 -0.66 -6.63 -10.19
CA SER A 133 -1.92 -6.14 -9.63
C SER A 133 -2.88 -7.29 -9.33
N ALA A 134 -3.60 -7.18 -8.22
CA ALA A 134 -4.69 -8.11 -7.90
C ALA A 134 -5.73 -8.19 -9.02
N TYR A 135 -6.00 -7.08 -9.71
CA TYR A 135 -6.96 -7.03 -10.82
C TYR A 135 -6.48 -7.86 -12.03
N THR A 136 -5.19 -7.83 -12.35
CA THR A 136 -4.65 -8.59 -13.48
C THR A 136 -4.46 -10.06 -13.17
N LEU A 137 -4.21 -10.40 -11.90
CA LEU A 137 -3.98 -11.77 -11.45
C LEU A 137 -5.26 -12.49 -11.00
N GLY A 138 -6.35 -11.74 -10.77
CA GLY A 138 -7.60 -12.27 -10.23
C GLY A 138 -7.54 -12.68 -8.75
N VAL A 139 -6.44 -12.37 -8.06
CA VAL A 139 -6.22 -12.68 -6.65
C VAL A 139 -5.33 -11.61 -6.03
N GLY A 140 -5.66 -11.18 -4.80
CA GLY A 140 -4.95 -10.12 -4.08
C GLY A 140 -4.42 -10.59 -2.72
N LYS A 141 -3.61 -9.74 -2.09
CA LYS A 141 -3.14 -9.92 -0.71
C LYS A 141 -4.36 -10.10 0.21
N PRO A 142 -4.35 -11.04 1.15
CA PRO A 142 -3.20 -11.75 1.74
C PRO A 142 -2.82 -13.07 1.04
N ASP A 143 -3.27 -13.32 -0.20
CA ASP A 143 -2.78 -14.45 -0.98
C ASP A 143 -1.35 -14.15 -1.50
N PRO A 144 -0.40 -15.10 -1.41
CA PRO A 144 0.99 -14.87 -1.78
C PRO A 144 1.25 -14.84 -3.29
N THR A 145 0.29 -15.17 -4.13
CA THR A 145 0.43 -15.38 -5.59
C THR A 145 1.08 -14.18 -6.27
N MET A 146 0.73 -12.96 -5.88
CA MET A 146 1.26 -11.75 -6.49
C MET A 146 2.79 -11.65 -6.30
N PHE A 147 3.27 -11.86 -5.08
CA PHE A 147 4.71 -11.83 -4.78
C PHE A 147 5.45 -13.01 -5.42
N LEU A 148 4.86 -14.20 -5.41
CA LEU A 148 5.44 -15.37 -6.08
C LEU A 148 5.54 -15.17 -7.60
N THR A 149 4.56 -14.49 -8.21
CA THR A 149 4.57 -14.13 -9.63
C THR A 149 5.70 -13.14 -9.94
N ALA A 150 5.89 -12.12 -9.09
CA ALA A 150 7.01 -11.19 -9.23
C ALA A 150 8.36 -11.91 -9.13
N VAL A 151 8.56 -12.76 -8.13
CA VAL A 151 9.78 -13.56 -7.96
C VAL A 151 10.06 -14.44 -9.19
N LYS A 152 9.04 -15.10 -9.72
CA LYS A 152 9.16 -15.92 -10.93
C LYS A 152 9.54 -15.08 -12.15
N HIS A 153 8.96 -13.89 -12.29
CA HIS A 153 9.25 -12.98 -13.40
C HIS A 153 10.73 -12.56 -13.43
N PHE A 154 11.29 -12.23 -12.26
CA PHE A 154 12.69 -11.80 -12.14
C PHE A 154 13.68 -12.95 -11.97
N GLY A 155 13.23 -14.18 -11.71
CA GLY A 155 14.11 -15.30 -11.36
C GLY A 155 14.84 -15.08 -10.03
N ALA A 156 14.25 -14.29 -9.12
CA ALA A 156 14.88 -13.91 -7.87
C ALA A 156 14.92 -15.07 -6.87
N SER A 157 15.98 -15.12 -6.08
CA SER A 157 16.17 -16.15 -5.04
C SER A 157 16.18 -15.60 -3.62
N ARG A 158 16.39 -14.29 -3.47
CA ARG A 158 16.43 -13.58 -2.18
C ARG A 158 15.64 -12.27 -2.25
N PRO A 159 14.34 -12.34 -2.58
CA PRO A 159 13.48 -11.17 -2.63
C PRO A 159 13.28 -10.58 -1.22
N VAL A 160 12.94 -9.30 -1.19
CA VAL A 160 12.44 -8.61 0.00
C VAL A 160 11.21 -7.81 -0.38
N VAL A 161 10.22 -7.81 0.49
CA VAL A 161 8.98 -7.05 0.32
C VAL A 161 9.04 -5.82 1.23
N ILE A 162 8.60 -4.65 0.72
CA ILE A 162 8.34 -3.44 1.51
C ILE A 162 6.84 -3.19 1.48
N GLU A 163 6.23 -3.15 2.65
CA GLU A 163 4.79 -3.15 2.87
C GLU A 163 4.40 -2.27 4.06
N ASP A 164 3.13 -1.88 4.16
CA ASP A 164 2.59 -1.12 5.29
C ASP A 164 1.34 -1.78 5.91
N SER A 165 0.76 -2.76 5.23
CA SER A 165 -0.52 -3.37 5.57
C SER A 165 -0.39 -4.77 6.17
N ALA A 166 -1.32 -5.14 7.05
CA ALA A 166 -1.40 -6.50 7.60
C ALA A 166 -1.65 -7.56 6.52
N SER A 167 -2.42 -7.23 5.47
CA SER A 167 -2.69 -8.14 4.37
C SER A 167 -1.44 -8.42 3.53
N GLY A 168 -0.65 -7.39 3.24
CA GLY A 168 0.57 -7.53 2.48
C GLY A 168 1.68 -8.22 3.26
N VAL A 169 1.87 -7.86 4.55
CA VAL A 169 2.79 -8.59 5.43
C VAL A 169 2.42 -10.09 5.47
N THR A 170 1.13 -10.40 5.67
CA THR A 170 0.66 -11.79 5.67
C THR A 170 0.97 -12.51 4.35
N ALA A 171 0.78 -11.84 3.21
CA ALA A 171 1.11 -12.40 1.89
C ALA A 171 2.62 -12.68 1.75
N ALA A 172 3.47 -11.74 2.20
CA ALA A 172 4.93 -11.90 2.17
C ALA A 172 5.40 -13.07 3.04
N ILE A 173 4.88 -13.18 4.25
CA ILE A 173 5.20 -14.30 5.17
C ILE A 173 4.72 -15.63 4.59
N ARG A 174 3.52 -15.69 4.00
CA ARG A 174 3.02 -16.89 3.31
C ARG A 174 3.86 -17.26 2.09
N ALA A 175 4.45 -16.28 1.42
CA ALA A 175 5.39 -16.50 0.34
C ALA A 175 6.80 -16.92 0.82
N ASN A 176 7.03 -17.01 2.14
CA ASN A 176 8.33 -17.23 2.77
C ASN A 176 9.37 -16.18 2.36
N MET A 177 8.96 -14.91 2.29
CA MET A 177 9.81 -13.77 1.94
C MET A 177 10.05 -12.90 3.17
N ARG A 178 11.26 -12.32 3.24
CA ARG A 178 11.55 -11.24 4.19
C ARG A 178 10.64 -10.06 3.91
N CYS A 179 10.02 -9.50 4.95
CA CYS A 179 9.14 -8.35 4.85
C CYS A 179 9.65 -7.22 5.74
N LEU A 180 9.86 -6.06 5.16
CA LEU A 180 10.12 -4.80 5.84
C LEU A 180 8.79 -4.03 5.90
N ALA A 181 8.28 -3.80 7.11
CA ALA A 181 6.99 -3.13 7.30
C ALA A 181 7.17 -1.66 7.65
N TYR A 182 6.71 -0.78 6.78
CA TYR A 182 6.74 0.66 6.96
C TYR A 182 5.59 1.11 7.87
N ALA A 183 5.90 1.72 9.01
CA ALA A 183 4.92 2.17 10.00
C ALA A 183 5.31 3.53 10.61
N PRO A 184 5.31 4.63 9.83
CA PRO A 184 5.79 5.94 10.27
C PRO A 184 4.92 6.58 11.36
N HIS A 185 3.65 6.19 11.45
CA HIS A 185 2.66 6.78 12.37
C HIS A 185 2.27 5.86 13.52
N GLY A 186 3.03 4.76 13.74
CA GLY A 186 2.70 3.76 14.76
C GLY A 186 1.95 2.56 14.19
N GLY A 187 1.50 1.65 15.07
CA GLY A 187 0.81 0.41 14.64
C GLY A 187 1.74 -0.70 14.17
N GLY A 188 3.05 -0.47 14.19
CA GLY A 188 4.06 -1.42 13.74
C GLY A 188 4.10 -2.71 14.56
N GLU A 189 3.66 -2.69 15.86
CA GLU A 189 3.63 -3.89 16.69
C GLU A 189 2.78 -5.00 16.05
N LYS A 190 1.61 -4.64 15.49
CA LYS A 190 0.75 -5.61 14.81
C LYS A 190 1.42 -6.23 13.58
N LEU A 191 2.23 -5.45 12.86
CA LEU A 191 2.96 -5.93 11.69
C LEU A 191 4.16 -6.79 12.11
N ALA A 192 4.82 -6.45 13.21
CA ALA A 192 5.88 -7.27 13.81
C ALA A 192 5.33 -8.62 14.31
N ASP A 193 4.16 -8.65 14.93
CA ASP A 193 3.51 -9.88 15.39
C ASP A 193 3.19 -10.84 14.22
N LEU A 194 2.99 -10.30 13.01
CA LEU A 194 2.84 -11.08 11.78
C LEU A 194 4.16 -11.59 11.21
N GLY A 195 5.32 -11.16 11.74
CA GLY A 195 6.64 -11.61 11.35
C GLY A 195 7.44 -10.62 10.47
N ALA A 196 7.00 -9.37 10.31
CA ALA A 196 7.75 -8.36 9.58
C ALA A 196 8.81 -7.66 10.44
N GLU A 197 9.86 -7.15 9.79
CA GLU A 197 10.80 -6.21 10.39
C GLU A 197 10.27 -4.80 10.22
N VAL A 198 9.89 -4.15 11.32
CA VAL A 198 9.27 -2.82 11.28
C VAL A 198 10.32 -1.71 11.17
N PHE A 199 10.02 -0.72 10.33
CA PHE A 199 10.80 0.50 10.20
C PHE A 199 9.88 1.72 10.02
N THR A 200 10.40 2.93 10.28
CA THR A 200 9.58 4.15 10.32
C THR A 200 10.07 5.24 9.36
N ASP A 201 11.20 5.05 8.70
CA ASP A 201 11.80 6.01 7.77
C ASP A 201 12.42 5.25 6.58
N MET A 202 12.07 5.64 5.34
CA MET A 202 12.64 5.02 4.13
C MET A 202 14.17 5.13 4.07
N ALA A 203 14.78 6.12 4.73
CA ALA A 203 16.22 6.24 4.84
C ALA A 203 16.91 5.08 5.61
N GLN A 204 16.15 4.27 6.35
CA GLN A 204 16.66 3.08 7.03
C GLN A 204 16.83 1.88 6.07
N VAL A 205 16.07 1.86 4.97
CA VAL A 205 15.99 0.70 4.07
C VAL A 205 17.33 0.30 3.47
N PRO A 206 18.20 1.22 3.00
CA PRO A 206 19.52 0.84 2.50
C PRO A 206 20.34 0.03 3.50
N GLY A 207 20.33 0.44 4.77
CA GLY A 207 21.00 -0.29 5.86
C GLY A 207 20.37 -1.67 6.12
N LEU A 208 19.04 -1.76 6.10
CA LEU A 208 18.31 -3.02 6.27
C LEU A 208 18.58 -4.00 5.11
N LEU A 209 18.73 -3.49 3.88
CA LEU A 209 19.06 -4.27 2.70
C LEU A 209 20.57 -4.60 2.58
N ARG A 210 21.41 -3.88 3.31
CA ARG A 210 22.88 -3.95 3.24
C ARG A 210 23.43 -3.60 1.85
N ILE A 211 22.94 -2.49 1.30
CA ILE A 211 23.31 -1.96 -0.02
C ILE A 211 23.96 -0.59 0.10
#